data_21fcdcdd23f3baa024c7bdfdded74232
#
_entry.id   21fcdcdd23f3baa024c7bdfdded74232
#
_cell.length_a   1.000
_cell.length_b   1.000
_cell.length_c   1.000
_cell.angle_alpha   90.00
_cell.angle_beta   90.00
_cell.angle_gamma   90.00
#
_symmetry.space_group_name_H-M   'P 1'
#
loop_
_entity.id
_entity.type
_entity.pdbx_description
1 polymer ?
#
loop_
_entity_poly.entity_id
_entity_poly.type
_entity_poly.pdbx_seq_one_letter_code
_entity_poly.pdbx_strand_id
1 'polypeptide(L)'
;MDASCSSLDSLFADLVHPNPNIRLTACSLLAEQFPEEAMPRLFELMHDPDPGVYRTAVKALGMIGHKSVPDLIQLFGSSGSGTIRACCIKAIVQVSVSFPDEAFSVETLSMLEKALDDDNPVVAQSALMTLGHLSKQASEESRVIPLLIKACDSSNIAHVQGAAMSLAELDSPLVNQCLQSLAQDSSKDELIREVAQASLERRQSLGFD
;
A
#
# COMPACT_ATOMS: atom_id res chain seq x y z
N MET A 1 -9.15 -4.68 39.02
CA MET A 1 -8.61 -3.55 38.23
C MET A 1 -9.65 -3.24 37.20
N ASP A 2 -10.43 -2.19 37.44
CA ASP A 2 -11.45 -1.75 36.51
C ASP A 2 -10.75 -1.31 35.23
N ALA A 3 -10.95 -2.07 34.14
CA ALA A 3 -10.65 -1.58 32.80
C ALA A 3 -11.63 -0.40 32.59
N SER A 4 -11.15 0.84 32.79
CA SER A 4 -11.92 2.02 32.45
C SER A 4 -12.26 1.91 30.96
N CYS A 5 -13.52 1.64 30.66
CA CYS A 5 -14.04 1.62 29.31
C CYS A 5 -13.79 3.02 28.74
N SER A 6 -12.78 3.17 27.89
CA SER A 6 -12.47 4.45 27.23
C SER A 6 -13.68 4.83 26.39
N SER A 7 -14.17 6.05 26.52
CA SER A 7 -15.27 6.49 25.66
C SER A 7 -14.74 6.76 24.25
N LEU A 8 -15.59 6.60 23.26
CA LEU A 8 -15.27 6.93 21.87
C LEU A 8 -14.64 8.33 21.73
N ASP A 9 -15.22 9.34 22.39
CA ASP A 9 -14.71 10.72 22.35
C ASP A 9 -13.34 10.88 23.03
N SER A 10 -13.08 10.15 24.11
CA SER A 10 -11.76 10.15 24.75
C SER A 10 -10.70 9.57 23.82
N LEU A 11 -11.00 8.48 23.11
CA LEU A 11 -10.08 7.88 22.15
C LEU A 11 -9.81 8.81 20.97
N PHE A 12 -10.82 9.53 20.47
CA PHE A 12 -10.60 10.54 19.44
C PHE A 12 -9.74 11.72 19.90
N ALA A 13 -9.86 12.15 21.16
CA ALA A 13 -8.96 13.15 21.74
C ALA A 13 -7.51 12.63 21.80
N ASP A 14 -7.31 11.36 22.07
CA ASP A 14 -6.00 10.72 22.14
C ASP A 14 -5.35 10.53 20.76
N LEU A 15 -6.10 10.53 19.64
CA LEU A 15 -5.54 10.46 18.28
C LEU A 15 -4.65 11.66 17.92
N VAL A 16 -4.85 12.81 18.56
CA VAL A 16 -4.06 14.03 18.36
C VAL A 16 -3.05 14.28 19.49
N HIS A 17 -2.88 13.34 20.40
CA HIS A 17 -1.97 13.46 21.52
C HIS A 17 -0.50 13.57 21.03
N PRO A 18 0.36 14.42 21.66
CA PRO A 18 1.77 14.56 21.27
C PRO A 18 2.56 13.24 21.33
N ASN A 19 2.27 12.38 22.29
CA ASN A 19 2.94 11.09 22.46
C ASN A 19 2.44 10.08 21.42
N PRO A 20 3.31 9.56 20.52
CA PRO A 20 2.93 8.60 19.48
C PRO A 20 2.40 7.27 20.03
N ASN A 21 2.82 6.86 21.24
CA ASN A 21 2.33 5.63 21.85
C ASN A 21 0.87 5.75 22.29
N ILE A 22 0.47 6.93 22.78
CA ILE A 22 -0.94 7.19 23.13
C ILE A 22 -1.80 7.18 21.88
N ARG A 23 -1.35 7.84 20.78
CA ARG A 23 -2.05 7.77 19.51
C ARG A 23 -2.19 6.34 18.99
N LEU A 24 -1.13 5.54 19.11
CA LEU A 24 -1.17 4.14 18.67
C LEU A 24 -2.15 3.31 19.48
N THR A 25 -2.15 3.46 20.81
CA THR A 25 -3.11 2.80 21.70
C THR A 25 -4.54 3.20 21.38
N ALA A 26 -4.79 4.49 21.13
CA ALA A 26 -6.11 4.97 20.71
C ALA A 26 -6.56 4.34 19.38
N CYS A 27 -5.67 4.23 18.38
CA CYS A 27 -5.98 3.55 17.11
C CYS A 27 -6.39 2.09 17.36
N SER A 28 -5.64 1.33 18.18
CA SER A 28 -5.98 -0.07 18.49
C SER A 28 -7.32 -0.19 19.19
N LEU A 29 -7.55 0.64 20.21
CA LEU A 29 -8.81 0.59 20.99
C LEU A 29 -10.01 1.00 20.13
N LEU A 30 -9.89 1.99 19.23
CA LEU A 30 -10.94 2.33 18.28
C LEU A 30 -11.24 1.16 17.34
N ALA A 31 -10.22 0.49 16.83
CA ALA A 31 -10.38 -0.65 15.92
C ALA A 31 -11.01 -1.87 16.62
N GLU A 32 -10.68 -2.10 17.88
CA GLU A 32 -11.17 -3.24 18.66
C GLU A 32 -12.57 -3.04 19.22
N GLN A 33 -12.86 -1.83 19.74
CA GLN A 33 -14.07 -1.58 20.52
C GLN A 33 -15.17 -0.84 19.75
N PHE A 34 -14.80 -0.01 18.77
CA PHE A 34 -15.71 0.90 18.08
C PHE A 34 -15.49 0.96 16.55
N PRO A 35 -15.25 -0.17 15.86
CA PRO A 35 -14.85 -0.13 14.44
C PRO A 35 -15.90 0.59 13.56
N GLU A 36 -17.18 0.31 13.76
CA GLU A 36 -18.27 0.87 12.94
C GLU A 36 -18.50 2.35 13.24
N GLU A 37 -18.49 2.72 14.53
CA GLU A 37 -18.74 4.08 14.99
C GLU A 37 -17.56 5.02 14.69
N ALA A 38 -16.33 4.47 14.67
CA ALA A 38 -15.12 5.24 14.44
C ALA A 38 -14.91 5.59 12.96
N MET A 39 -15.26 4.69 12.05
CA MET A 39 -14.97 4.85 10.61
C MET A 39 -15.41 6.21 10.04
N PRO A 40 -16.65 6.70 10.20
CA PRO A 40 -17.07 7.97 9.62
C PRO A 40 -16.19 9.16 10.06
N ARG A 41 -15.88 9.25 11.35
CA ARG A 41 -15.02 10.31 11.90
C ARG A 41 -13.57 10.18 11.47
N LEU A 42 -13.05 8.94 11.31
CA LEU A 42 -11.70 8.70 10.81
C LEU A 42 -11.56 9.12 9.34
N PHE A 43 -12.58 8.87 8.52
CA PHE A 43 -12.61 9.36 7.14
C PHE A 43 -12.66 10.90 7.07
N GLU A 44 -13.38 11.57 7.96
CA GLU A 44 -13.35 13.03 8.08
C GLU A 44 -11.94 13.53 8.44
N LEU A 45 -11.26 12.88 9.40
CA LEU A 45 -9.90 13.24 9.81
C LEU A 45 -8.84 13.01 8.71
N MET A 46 -9.11 12.22 7.67
CA MET A 46 -8.22 12.13 6.51
C MET A 46 -8.14 13.45 5.73
N HIS A 47 -9.09 14.37 5.92
CA HIS A 47 -9.13 15.70 5.32
C HIS A 47 -8.47 16.79 6.18
N ASP A 48 -7.99 16.43 7.38
CA ASP A 48 -7.34 17.39 8.26
C ASP A 48 -6.05 17.95 7.63
N PRO A 49 -5.79 19.26 7.71
CA PRO A 49 -4.58 19.86 7.19
C PRO A 49 -3.30 19.43 7.92
N ASP A 50 -3.41 18.97 9.17
CA ASP A 50 -2.25 18.49 9.94
C ASP A 50 -1.87 17.06 9.53
N PRO A 51 -0.63 16.87 9.00
CA PRO A 51 -0.13 15.54 8.65
C PRO A 51 -0.12 14.54 9.82
N GLY A 52 0.02 15.02 11.06
CA GLY A 52 -0.03 14.17 12.25
C GLY A 52 -1.41 13.56 12.45
N VAL A 53 -2.46 14.34 12.19
CA VAL A 53 -3.86 13.93 12.33
C VAL A 53 -4.25 12.95 11.24
N TYR A 54 -4.14 13.34 9.95
CA TYR A 54 -4.60 12.44 8.87
C TYR A 54 -3.79 11.14 8.79
N ARG A 55 -2.50 11.14 9.12
CA ARG A 55 -1.70 9.90 9.17
C ARG A 55 -2.14 8.97 10.30
N THR A 56 -2.56 9.52 11.42
CA THR A 56 -3.10 8.75 12.54
C THR A 56 -4.45 8.14 12.15
N ALA A 57 -5.33 8.90 11.47
CA ALA A 57 -6.60 8.39 10.94
C ALA A 57 -6.39 7.24 9.93
N VAL A 58 -5.45 7.40 8.98
CA VAL A 58 -5.04 6.33 8.04
C VAL A 58 -4.61 5.07 8.77
N LYS A 59 -3.82 5.22 9.85
CA LYS A 59 -3.37 4.08 10.64
C LYS A 59 -4.53 3.39 11.37
N ALA A 60 -5.45 4.17 11.96
CA ALA A 60 -6.62 3.62 12.63
C ALA A 60 -7.54 2.87 11.66
N LEU A 61 -7.82 3.43 10.47
CA LEU A 61 -8.60 2.76 9.42
C LEU A 61 -7.94 1.45 8.98
N GLY A 62 -6.61 1.43 8.84
CA GLY A 62 -5.88 0.21 8.52
C GLY A 62 -5.94 -0.84 9.64
N MET A 63 -6.01 -0.44 10.90
CA MET A 63 -6.19 -1.34 12.04
C MET A 63 -7.62 -1.89 12.14
N ILE A 64 -8.64 -1.12 11.73
CA ILE A 64 -10.01 -1.62 11.56
C ILE A 64 -10.06 -2.74 10.52
N GLY A 65 -9.15 -2.69 9.54
CA GLY A 65 -8.95 -3.79 8.60
C GLY A 65 -9.88 -3.76 7.40
N HIS A 66 -10.21 -4.94 6.90
CA HIS A 66 -10.96 -5.13 5.65
C HIS A 66 -12.34 -4.44 5.61
N LYS A 67 -12.92 -4.14 6.77
CA LYS A 67 -14.18 -3.36 6.84
C LYS A 67 -14.05 -1.95 6.29
N SER A 68 -12.88 -1.32 6.43
CA SER A 68 -12.62 0.04 5.92
C SER A 68 -12.34 0.08 4.41
N VAL A 69 -11.98 -1.06 3.80
CA VAL A 69 -11.49 -1.12 2.41
C VAL A 69 -12.50 -0.63 1.37
N PRO A 70 -13.79 -1.00 1.42
CA PRO A 70 -14.77 -0.50 0.45
C PRO A 70 -14.86 1.03 0.41
N ASP A 71 -14.88 1.66 1.59
CA ASP A 71 -14.95 3.12 1.70
C ASP A 71 -13.64 3.80 1.28
N LEU A 72 -12.49 3.16 1.52
CA LEU A 72 -11.18 3.62 1.01
C LEU A 72 -11.16 3.61 -0.53
N ILE A 73 -11.68 2.56 -1.17
CA ILE A 73 -11.79 2.47 -2.63
C ILE A 73 -12.71 3.56 -3.17
N GLN A 74 -13.85 3.77 -2.53
CA GLN A 74 -14.80 4.82 -2.93
C GLN A 74 -14.17 6.21 -2.80
N LEU A 75 -13.51 6.50 -1.67
CA LEU A 75 -12.84 7.77 -1.43
C LEU A 75 -11.69 8.00 -2.42
N PHE A 76 -10.90 6.96 -2.73
CA PHE A 76 -9.86 7.03 -3.76
C PHE A 76 -10.44 7.44 -5.11
N GLY A 77 -11.53 6.82 -5.53
CA GLY A 77 -12.17 7.08 -6.82
C GLY A 77 -12.85 8.44 -6.95
N SER A 78 -13.29 9.03 -5.83
CA SER A 78 -14.02 10.30 -5.80
C SER A 78 -13.18 11.52 -5.47
N SER A 79 -11.99 11.33 -4.86
CA SER A 79 -11.17 12.44 -4.36
C SER A 79 -10.33 13.10 -5.46
N GLY A 80 -10.46 14.41 -5.61
CA GLY A 80 -9.55 15.23 -6.43
C GLY A 80 -8.17 15.47 -5.78
N SER A 81 -8.01 15.14 -4.47
CA SER A 81 -6.76 15.36 -3.73
C SER A 81 -5.80 14.18 -3.86
N GLY A 82 -4.62 14.41 -4.46
CA GLY A 82 -3.55 13.39 -4.50
C GLY A 82 -3.09 12.94 -3.11
N THR A 83 -3.13 13.83 -2.11
CA THR A 83 -2.80 13.48 -0.72
C THR A 83 -3.80 12.46 -0.17
N ILE A 84 -5.10 12.69 -0.36
CA ILE A 84 -6.14 11.76 0.10
C ILE A 84 -6.04 10.42 -0.65
N ARG A 85 -5.88 10.45 -1.98
CA ARG A 85 -5.69 9.20 -2.76
C ARG A 85 -4.48 8.41 -2.27
N ALA A 86 -3.34 9.07 -2.02
CA ALA A 86 -2.16 8.41 -1.44
C ALA A 86 -2.42 7.86 -0.02
N CYS A 87 -3.23 8.55 0.79
CA CYS A 87 -3.63 8.09 2.12
C CYS A 87 -4.50 6.83 2.04
N CYS A 88 -5.44 6.75 1.09
CA CYS A 88 -6.23 5.53 0.87
C CYS A 88 -5.32 4.33 0.57
N ILE A 89 -4.32 4.49 -0.31
CA ILE A 89 -3.36 3.44 -0.62
C ILE A 89 -2.53 3.03 0.60
N LYS A 90 -2.07 3.99 1.40
CA LYS A 90 -1.31 3.72 2.62
C LYS A 90 -2.14 3.00 3.69
N ALA A 91 -3.44 3.25 3.74
CA ALA A 91 -4.34 2.49 4.61
C ALA A 91 -4.40 1.01 4.20
N ILE A 92 -4.39 0.69 2.89
CA ILE A 92 -4.31 -0.70 2.40
C ILE A 92 -3.04 -1.42 2.91
N VAL A 93 -1.88 -0.75 2.90
CA VAL A 93 -0.66 -1.32 3.51
C VAL A 93 -0.88 -1.62 4.99
N GLN A 94 -1.49 -0.69 5.73
CA GLN A 94 -1.74 -0.91 7.15
C GLN A 94 -2.74 -2.06 7.38
N VAL A 95 -3.77 -2.22 6.52
CA VAL A 95 -4.68 -3.39 6.56
C VAL A 95 -3.87 -4.67 6.36
N SER A 96 -3.01 -4.74 5.36
CA SER A 96 -2.20 -5.93 5.09
C SER A 96 -1.22 -6.29 6.20
N VAL A 97 -0.73 -5.28 6.94
CA VAL A 97 0.13 -5.50 8.12
C VAL A 97 -0.68 -6.02 9.30
N SER A 98 -1.91 -5.52 9.47
CA SER A 98 -2.79 -5.93 10.58
C SER A 98 -3.43 -7.30 10.36
N PHE A 99 -3.67 -7.68 9.09
CA PHE A 99 -4.35 -8.90 8.66
C PHE A 99 -3.57 -9.59 7.53
N PRO A 100 -2.37 -10.12 7.81
CA PRO A 100 -1.45 -10.61 6.77
C PRO A 100 -1.94 -11.87 6.03
N ASP A 101 -2.86 -12.62 6.64
CA ASP A 101 -3.39 -13.87 6.08
C ASP A 101 -4.68 -13.67 5.27
N GLU A 102 -5.23 -12.45 5.25
CA GLU A 102 -6.46 -12.12 4.56
C GLU A 102 -6.19 -11.50 3.19
N ALA A 103 -6.69 -12.15 2.13
CA ALA A 103 -6.55 -11.64 0.77
C ALA A 103 -7.48 -10.46 0.49
N PHE A 104 -6.98 -9.48 -0.27
CA PHE A 104 -7.76 -8.35 -0.73
C PHE A 104 -8.76 -8.74 -1.83
N SER A 105 -9.80 -7.95 -1.99
CA SER A 105 -10.75 -8.09 -3.09
C SER A 105 -10.11 -7.70 -4.44
N VAL A 106 -10.75 -8.12 -5.53
CA VAL A 106 -10.33 -7.75 -6.90
C VAL A 106 -10.41 -6.23 -7.10
N GLU A 107 -11.38 -5.58 -6.48
CA GLU A 107 -11.59 -4.13 -6.52
C GLU A 107 -10.40 -3.38 -5.89
N THR A 108 -9.82 -3.90 -4.82
CA THR A 108 -8.62 -3.34 -4.19
C THR A 108 -7.43 -3.38 -5.15
N LEU A 109 -7.18 -4.52 -5.78
CA LEU A 109 -6.10 -4.65 -6.76
C LEU A 109 -6.35 -3.76 -7.98
N SER A 110 -7.60 -3.64 -8.43
CA SER A 110 -7.99 -2.73 -9.51
C SER A 110 -7.77 -1.25 -9.16
N MET A 111 -7.99 -0.88 -7.89
CA MET A 111 -7.65 0.45 -7.39
C MET A 111 -6.14 0.69 -7.43
N LEU A 112 -5.33 -0.26 -6.97
CA LEU A 112 -3.86 -0.16 -6.99
C LEU A 112 -3.34 -0.09 -8.42
N GLU A 113 -3.91 -0.86 -9.35
CA GLU A 113 -3.58 -0.81 -10.77
C GLU A 113 -3.83 0.58 -11.37
N LYS A 114 -5.00 1.16 -11.13
CA LYS A 114 -5.32 2.53 -11.56
C LYS A 114 -4.37 3.57 -10.94
N ALA A 115 -3.99 3.36 -9.69
CA ALA A 115 -3.11 4.26 -8.97
C ALA A 115 -1.67 4.27 -9.51
N LEU A 116 -1.21 3.20 -10.20
CA LEU A 116 0.09 3.20 -10.89
C LEU A 116 0.17 4.26 -11.99
N ASP A 117 -0.97 4.56 -12.62
CA ASP A 117 -1.10 5.52 -13.72
C ASP A 117 -1.65 6.89 -13.24
N ASP A 118 -1.66 7.16 -11.93
CA ASP A 118 -2.16 8.42 -11.37
C ASP A 118 -1.24 9.60 -11.75
N ASP A 119 -1.84 10.72 -12.16
CA ASP A 119 -1.11 11.96 -12.51
C ASP A 119 -0.28 12.52 -11.33
N ASN A 120 -0.64 12.19 -10.09
CA ASN A 120 0.12 12.58 -8.92
C ASN A 120 1.22 11.54 -8.65
N PRO A 121 2.52 11.91 -8.76
CA PRO A 121 3.61 10.96 -8.60
C PRO A 121 3.69 10.32 -7.21
N VAL A 122 3.15 10.98 -6.17
CA VAL A 122 3.10 10.41 -4.81
C VAL A 122 2.10 9.27 -4.74
N VAL A 123 0.98 9.36 -5.48
CA VAL A 123 -0.04 8.31 -5.56
C VAL A 123 0.54 7.10 -6.30
N ALA A 124 1.10 7.30 -7.48
CA ALA A 124 1.70 6.25 -8.29
C ALA A 124 2.84 5.53 -7.54
N GLN A 125 3.72 6.30 -6.89
CA GLN A 125 4.79 5.73 -6.06
C GLN A 125 4.23 4.95 -4.86
N SER A 126 3.16 5.44 -4.21
CA SER A 126 2.52 4.73 -3.09
C SER A 126 1.92 3.40 -3.54
N ALA A 127 1.30 3.37 -4.73
CA ALA A 127 0.75 2.13 -5.30
C ALA A 127 1.84 1.09 -5.58
N LEU A 128 2.94 1.51 -6.21
CA LEU A 128 4.07 0.63 -6.49
C LEU A 128 4.66 0.03 -5.21
N MET A 129 4.90 0.86 -4.19
CA MET A 129 5.41 0.41 -2.90
C MET A 129 4.43 -0.55 -2.22
N THR A 130 3.13 -0.32 -2.34
CA THR A 130 2.09 -1.19 -1.79
C THR A 130 2.11 -2.55 -2.48
N LEU A 131 2.17 -2.59 -3.81
CA LEU A 131 2.27 -3.84 -4.57
C LEU A 131 3.54 -4.62 -4.21
N GLY A 132 4.69 -3.94 -4.08
CA GLY A 132 5.92 -4.55 -3.61
C GLY A 132 5.85 -5.07 -2.15
N HIS A 133 5.01 -4.47 -1.30
CA HIS A 133 4.74 -5.00 0.04
C HIS A 133 3.83 -6.23 -0.02
N LEU A 134 2.73 -6.15 -0.77
CA LEU A 134 1.77 -7.24 -0.93
C LEU A 134 2.39 -8.47 -1.60
N SER A 135 3.34 -8.29 -2.50
CA SER A 135 4.02 -9.41 -3.17
C SER A 135 4.78 -10.35 -2.22
N LYS A 136 5.03 -9.91 -0.98
CA LYS A 136 5.67 -10.73 0.07
C LYS A 136 4.67 -11.57 0.88
N GLN A 137 3.37 -11.39 0.63
CA GLN A 137 2.30 -12.15 1.28
C GLN A 137 1.85 -13.29 0.37
N ALA A 138 1.85 -14.51 0.88
CA ALA A 138 1.53 -15.71 0.10
C ALA A 138 0.12 -15.66 -0.54
N SER A 139 -0.83 -14.97 0.11
CA SER A 139 -2.19 -14.76 -0.40
C SER A 139 -2.28 -13.81 -1.60
N GLU A 140 -1.27 -12.95 -1.78
CA GLU A 140 -1.28 -11.87 -2.78
C GLU A 140 -0.21 -12.03 -3.87
N GLU A 141 0.86 -12.77 -3.62
CA GLU A 141 2.02 -12.88 -4.51
C GLU A 141 1.63 -13.09 -5.97
N SER A 142 0.90 -14.16 -6.27
CA SER A 142 0.51 -14.51 -7.65
C SER A 142 -0.43 -13.48 -8.28
N ARG A 143 -1.16 -12.73 -7.47
CA ARG A 143 -2.15 -11.73 -7.91
C ARG A 143 -1.53 -10.37 -8.22
N VAL A 144 -0.43 -10.01 -7.54
CA VAL A 144 0.26 -8.73 -7.74
C VAL A 144 1.38 -8.80 -8.78
N ILE A 145 1.91 -9.98 -9.10
CA ILE A 145 2.94 -10.16 -10.15
C ILE A 145 2.54 -9.49 -11.47
N PRO A 146 1.34 -9.68 -12.03
CA PRO A 146 0.94 -9.02 -13.28
C PRO A 146 0.95 -7.49 -13.18
N LEU A 147 0.60 -6.93 -12.02
CA LEU A 147 0.58 -5.49 -11.79
C LEU A 147 2.00 -4.91 -11.68
N LEU A 148 2.92 -5.63 -11.04
CA LEU A 148 4.33 -5.25 -11.00
C LEU A 148 4.99 -5.35 -12.38
N ILE A 149 4.65 -6.37 -13.18
CA ILE A 149 5.09 -6.49 -14.58
C ILE A 149 4.58 -5.30 -15.40
N LYS A 150 3.30 -4.92 -15.26
CA LYS A 150 2.76 -3.71 -15.89
C LYS A 150 3.51 -2.44 -15.47
N ALA A 151 3.90 -2.31 -14.21
CA ALA A 151 4.67 -1.16 -13.74
C ALA A 151 6.07 -1.07 -14.39
N CYS A 152 6.61 -2.16 -14.91
CA CYS A 152 7.85 -2.17 -15.69
C CYS A 152 7.71 -1.51 -17.08
N ASP A 153 6.49 -1.29 -17.56
CA ASP A 153 6.24 -0.57 -18.83
C ASP A 153 6.14 0.94 -18.65
N SER A 154 6.25 1.44 -17.41
CA SER A 154 6.19 2.87 -17.09
C SER A 154 7.29 3.65 -17.83
N SER A 155 6.98 4.89 -18.21
CA SER A 155 7.98 5.86 -18.68
C SER A 155 8.85 6.44 -17.57
N ASN A 156 8.45 6.25 -16.29
CA ASN A 156 9.20 6.69 -15.13
C ASN A 156 10.23 5.63 -14.72
N ILE A 157 11.51 5.93 -14.93
CA ILE A 157 12.64 5.03 -14.62
C ILE A 157 12.60 4.54 -13.16
N ALA A 158 12.27 5.42 -12.21
CA ALA A 158 12.20 5.04 -10.80
C ALA A 158 11.07 4.03 -10.53
N HIS A 159 9.94 4.11 -11.26
CA HIS A 159 8.87 3.12 -11.17
C HIS A 159 9.31 1.76 -11.72
N VAL A 160 9.94 1.75 -12.89
CA VAL A 160 10.50 0.52 -13.49
C VAL A 160 11.52 -0.12 -12.55
N GLN A 161 12.43 0.69 -11.99
CA GLN A 161 13.41 0.22 -11.01
C GLN A 161 12.75 -0.41 -9.79
N GLY A 162 11.77 0.26 -9.18
CA GLY A 162 11.07 -0.26 -8.00
C GLY A 162 10.29 -1.54 -8.29
N ALA A 163 9.67 -1.63 -9.47
CA ALA A 163 8.96 -2.82 -9.92
C ALA A 163 9.92 -3.99 -10.16
N ALA A 164 11.01 -3.78 -10.90
CA ALA A 164 12.02 -4.81 -11.18
C ALA A 164 12.67 -5.34 -9.89
N MET A 165 12.98 -4.46 -8.94
CA MET A 165 13.51 -4.86 -7.63
C MET A 165 12.50 -5.69 -6.82
N SER A 166 11.22 -5.35 -6.85
CA SER A 166 10.16 -6.13 -6.18
C SER A 166 10.00 -7.49 -6.83
N LEU A 167 10.00 -7.55 -8.18
CA LEU A 167 9.91 -8.78 -8.95
C LEU A 167 11.11 -9.70 -8.71
N ALA A 168 12.32 -9.16 -8.50
CA ALA A 168 13.52 -9.96 -8.30
C ALA A 168 13.44 -10.94 -7.12
N GLU A 169 12.56 -10.70 -6.16
CA GLU A 169 12.37 -11.52 -4.96
C GLU A 169 11.24 -12.55 -5.09
N LEU A 170 10.61 -12.67 -6.27
CA LEU A 170 9.45 -13.55 -6.50
C LEU A 170 9.82 -14.72 -7.40
N ASP A 171 9.49 -15.94 -6.96
CA ASP A 171 9.74 -17.16 -7.75
C ASP A 171 8.60 -17.40 -8.76
N SER A 172 8.75 -16.84 -9.96
CA SER A 172 7.77 -17.02 -11.04
C SER A 172 8.45 -16.98 -12.41
N PRO A 173 8.08 -17.89 -13.33
CA PRO A 173 8.55 -17.86 -14.71
C PRO A 173 8.18 -16.57 -15.46
N LEU A 174 7.03 -15.97 -15.15
CA LEU A 174 6.60 -14.69 -15.73
C LEU A 174 7.54 -13.56 -15.36
N VAL A 175 8.05 -13.57 -14.13
CA VAL A 175 9.02 -12.59 -13.66
C VAL A 175 10.33 -12.72 -14.43
N ASN A 176 10.83 -13.94 -14.57
CA ASN A 176 12.07 -14.19 -15.32
C ASN A 176 11.95 -13.70 -16.78
N GLN A 177 10.85 -14.02 -17.44
CA GLN A 177 10.57 -13.56 -18.81
C GLN A 177 10.50 -12.02 -18.90
N CYS A 178 9.83 -11.36 -17.97
CA CYS A 178 9.73 -9.90 -17.92
C CYS A 178 11.11 -9.24 -17.78
N LEU A 179 11.90 -9.67 -16.79
CA LEU A 179 13.22 -9.10 -16.53
C LEU A 179 14.20 -9.37 -17.68
N GLN A 180 14.17 -10.55 -18.30
CA GLN A 180 14.97 -10.84 -19.50
C GLN A 180 14.59 -9.94 -20.67
N SER A 181 13.29 -9.74 -20.91
CA SER A 181 12.81 -8.84 -21.95
C SER A 181 13.31 -7.41 -21.72
N LEU A 182 13.21 -6.90 -20.50
CA LEU A 182 13.69 -5.55 -20.14
C LEU A 182 15.20 -5.42 -20.32
N ALA A 183 15.99 -6.40 -19.89
CA ALA A 183 17.45 -6.36 -20.00
C ALA A 183 17.95 -6.38 -21.46
N GLN A 184 17.18 -7.01 -22.36
CA GLN A 184 17.54 -7.16 -23.79
C GLN A 184 16.95 -6.08 -24.68
N ASP A 185 15.98 -5.28 -24.20
CA ASP A 185 15.31 -4.25 -25.01
C ASP A 185 16.22 -3.04 -25.20
N SER A 186 16.84 -2.96 -26.40
CA SER A 186 17.72 -1.85 -26.77
C SER A 186 17.01 -0.49 -26.90
N SER A 187 15.68 -0.47 -26.94
CA SER A 187 14.87 0.76 -26.97
C SER A 187 14.69 1.40 -25.60
N LYS A 188 14.92 0.64 -24.52
CA LYS A 188 14.83 1.12 -23.15
C LYS A 188 16.11 1.85 -22.73
N ASP A 189 15.97 2.75 -21.78
CA ASP A 189 17.09 3.44 -21.13
C ASP A 189 18.13 2.45 -20.60
N GLU A 190 19.42 2.80 -20.68
CA GLU A 190 20.52 1.95 -20.23
C GLU A 190 20.37 1.56 -18.75
N LEU A 191 19.95 2.53 -17.90
CA LEU A 191 19.74 2.29 -16.48
C LEU A 191 18.63 1.26 -16.22
N ILE A 192 17.55 1.25 -17.02
CA ILE A 192 16.51 0.23 -16.93
C ILE A 192 17.07 -1.16 -17.25
N ARG A 193 17.88 -1.28 -18.30
CA ARG A 193 18.51 -2.55 -18.69
C ARG A 193 19.47 -3.06 -17.62
N GLU A 194 20.28 -2.16 -17.05
CA GLU A 194 21.18 -2.50 -15.92
C GLU A 194 20.42 -2.98 -14.69
N VAL A 195 19.34 -2.30 -14.32
CA VAL A 195 18.47 -2.70 -13.18
C VAL A 195 17.84 -4.06 -13.44
N ALA A 196 17.36 -4.32 -14.66
CA ALA A 196 16.78 -5.61 -15.01
C ALA A 196 17.83 -6.73 -14.95
N GLN A 197 19.06 -6.46 -15.42
CA GLN A 197 20.18 -7.41 -15.34
C GLN A 197 20.56 -7.70 -13.87
N ALA A 198 20.69 -6.67 -13.03
CA ALA A 198 20.98 -6.84 -11.62
C ALA A 198 19.86 -7.62 -10.89
N SER A 199 18.59 -7.40 -11.30
CA SER A 199 17.44 -8.15 -10.79
C SER A 199 17.50 -9.64 -11.16
N LEU A 200 17.92 -9.97 -12.38
CA LEU A 200 18.15 -11.36 -12.80
C LEU A 200 19.28 -12.03 -12.01
N GLU A 201 20.38 -11.32 -11.81
CA GLU A 201 21.50 -11.81 -10.98
C GLU A 201 21.07 -12.06 -9.54
N ARG A 202 20.24 -11.16 -8.97
CA ARG A 202 19.66 -11.34 -7.65
C ARG A 202 18.80 -12.61 -7.59
N ARG A 203 17.93 -12.86 -8.57
CA ARG A 203 17.11 -14.08 -8.66
C ARG A 203 17.97 -15.34 -8.67
N GLN A 204 19.02 -15.37 -9.51
CA GLN A 204 19.96 -16.51 -9.55
C GLN A 204 20.60 -16.75 -8.18
N SER A 205 20.97 -15.68 -7.45
CA SER A 205 21.52 -15.81 -6.11
C SER A 205 20.53 -16.38 -5.07
N LEU A 206 19.22 -16.27 -5.34
CA LEU A 206 18.14 -16.83 -4.53
C LEU A 206 17.74 -18.25 -4.97
N GLY A 207 18.31 -18.74 -6.08
CA GLY A 207 18.00 -20.06 -6.63
C GLY A 207 16.73 -20.09 -7.47
N PHE A 208 16.25 -18.94 -7.96
CA PHE A 208 15.12 -18.83 -8.88
C PHE A 208 15.64 -18.87 -10.32
N ASP A 209 15.11 -19.78 -11.12
CA ASP A 209 15.46 -19.97 -12.54
C ASP A 209 14.48 -19.22 -13.48
#